data_e1434956f3ac914d9ea7e9f6c7944f64
#
_entry.id   e1434956f3ac914d9ea7e9f6c7944f64
#
_cell.length_a   1.000
_cell.length_b   1.000
_cell.length_c   1.000
_cell.angle_alpha   90.00
_cell.angle_beta   90.00
_cell.angle_gamma   90.00
#
_symmetry.space_group_name_H-M   'P 1'
#
loop_
_entity.id
_entity.type
_entity.pdbx_description
1 polymer ?
#
loop_
_entity_poly.entity_id
_entity_poly.type
_entity_poly.pdbx_seq_one_letter_code
_entity_poly.pdbx_strand_id
1 'polypeptide(L)'
;QHFQMKSEYGLGGIHLDNPSLATPHGYRGHISRSCDDVMKLKAIKKQSDYVFLKNIHQPRENTAATEHILSDIELEEARKQGLLGKHVYAMGGITIDDFPRLHDLDFGGVVVRNDLWDQFCIHSEQNFNPIIKYFRKLRTIC
;
A
#
# COMPACT_ATOMS: atom_id res chain seq x y z
N GLN A 1 9.61 6.90 -18.30
CA GLN A 1 8.46 6.25 -17.68
C GLN A 1 7.46 5.89 -18.76
N HIS A 2 7.05 4.63 -18.78
CA HIS A 2 6.38 4.02 -19.94
C HIS A 2 4.86 4.10 -19.83
N PHE A 3 4.27 5.29 -19.76
CA PHE A 3 2.81 5.46 -19.70
C PHE A 3 2.07 4.88 -20.91
N GLN A 4 2.75 4.77 -22.04
CA GLN A 4 2.22 4.16 -23.26
C GLN A 4 1.89 2.67 -23.05
N MET A 5 2.64 1.95 -22.23
CA MET A 5 2.40 0.55 -21.91
C MET A 5 1.00 0.30 -21.35
N LYS A 6 0.42 1.27 -20.65
CA LYS A 6 -0.96 1.17 -20.17
C LYS A 6 -1.94 0.89 -21.30
N SER A 7 -1.81 1.60 -22.41
CA SER A 7 -2.69 1.42 -23.59
C SER A 7 -2.33 0.16 -24.36
N GLU A 8 -1.05 -0.14 -24.52
CA GLU A 8 -0.57 -1.33 -25.25
C GLU A 8 -1.03 -2.63 -24.58
N TYR A 9 -1.02 -2.69 -23.24
CA TYR A 9 -1.37 -3.90 -22.49
C TYR A 9 -2.78 -3.86 -21.88
N GLY A 10 -3.59 -2.84 -22.20
CA GLY A 10 -4.96 -2.74 -21.68
C GLY A 10 -5.05 -2.59 -20.17
N LEU A 11 -4.04 -2.00 -19.51
CA LEU A 11 -4.00 -1.85 -18.07
C LEU A 11 -5.03 -0.82 -17.59
N GLY A 12 -5.66 -1.07 -16.44
CA GLY A 12 -6.70 -0.22 -15.87
C GLY A 12 -6.20 1.13 -15.34
N GLY A 13 -4.92 1.21 -14.96
CA GLY A 13 -4.37 2.42 -14.34
C GLY A 13 -2.85 2.47 -14.33
N ILE A 14 -2.33 3.53 -13.71
CA ILE A 14 -0.91 3.74 -13.45
C ILE A 14 -0.66 3.99 -11.97
N HIS A 15 0.54 3.64 -11.51
CA HIS A 15 1.02 4.00 -10.19
C HIS A 15 2.13 5.04 -10.28
N LEU A 16 2.03 6.10 -9.50
CA LEU A 16 3.02 7.15 -9.37
C LEU A 16 3.66 7.07 -7.99
N ASP A 17 4.80 6.44 -7.89
CA ASP A 17 5.49 6.22 -6.61
C ASP A 17 6.02 7.53 -6.00
N ASN A 18 6.47 8.47 -6.84
CA ASN A 18 6.82 9.81 -6.37
C ASN A 18 5.56 10.69 -6.34
N PRO A 19 5.13 11.20 -5.16
CA PRO A 19 3.92 12.01 -5.03
C PRO A 19 3.99 13.34 -5.80
N SER A 20 5.20 13.83 -6.09
CA SER A 20 5.41 15.08 -6.85
C SER A 20 5.27 14.91 -8.36
N LEU A 21 5.16 13.69 -8.87
CA LEU A 21 4.97 13.46 -10.30
C LEU A 21 3.60 13.96 -10.76
N ALA A 22 3.61 14.82 -11.78
CA ALA A 22 2.37 15.23 -12.42
C ALA A 22 1.71 14.08 -13.16
N THR A 23 0.38 14.08 -13.18
CA THR A 23 -0.37 13.19 -14.06
C THR A 23 -0.05 13.50 -15.51
N PRO A 24 0.21 12.50 -16.36
CA PRO A 24 0.48 12.73 -17.78
C PRO A 24 -0.69 13.47 -18.43
N HIS A 25 -0.36 14.44 -19.29
CA HIS A 25 -1.37 15.23 -19.98
C HIS A 25 -2.31 14.35 -20.80
N GLY A 26 -3.61 14.57 -20.66
CA GLY A 26 -4.63 13.80 -21.38
C GLY A 26 -4.82 12.35 -20.88
N TYR A 27 -4.17 11.97 -19.78
CA TYR A 27 -4.33 10.64 -19.22
C TYR A 27 -5.76 10.39 -18.73
N ARG A 28 -6.34 9.27 -19.19
CA ARG A 28 -7.65 8.78 -18.75
C ARG A 28 -7.49 7.35 -18.23
N GLY A 29 -7.66 7.14 -16.96
CA GLY A 29 -7.54 5.84 -16.29
C GLY A 29 -7.32 6.05 -14.80
N HIS A 30 -7.32 4.97 -14.05
CA HIS A 30 -7.08 5.02 -12.62
C HIS A 30 -5.64 5.45 -12.31
N ILE A 31 -5.50 6.30 -11.30
CA ILE A 31 -4.21 6.77 -10.78
C ILE A 31 -4.10 6.39 -9.32
N SER A 32 -3.06 5.66 -8.98
CA SER A 32 -2.66 5.46 -7.60
C SER A 32 -1.34 6.16 -7.31
N ARG A 33 -1.13 6.56 -6.07
CA ARG A 33 0.10 7.22 -5.62
C ARG A 33 0.59 6.63 -4.30
N SER A 34 1.91 6.65 -4.11
CA SER A 34 2.50 6.42 -2.79
C SER A 34 2.61 7.73 -2.00
N CYS A 35 2.45 7.64 -0.69
CA CYS A 35 2.61 8.74 0.26
C CYS A 35 3.30 8.21 1.51
N ASP A 36 4.25 8.97 2.05
CA ASP A 36 5.02 8.66 3.26
C ASP A 36 4.78 9.66 4.41
N ASP A 37 3.84 10.59 4.19
CA ASP A 37 3.57 11.70 5.11
C ASP A 37 2.07 11.97 5.19
N VAL A 38 1.49 11.82 6.37
CA VAL A 38 0.05 12.05 6.61
C VAL A 38 -0.37 13.48 6.29
N MET A 39 0.53 14.47 6.43
CA MET A 39 0.21 15.86 6.13
C MET A 39 -0.01 16.11 4.63
N LYS A 40 0.66 15.34 3.78
CA LYS A 40 0.49 15.41 2.32
C LYS A 40 -0.72 14.64 1.82
N LEU A 41 -1.27 13.75 2.63
CA LEU A 41 -2.30 12.80 2.24
C LEU A 41 -3.55 13.48 1.66
N LYS A 42 -3.98 14.59 2.28
CA LYS A 42 -5.15 15.36 1.80
C LYS A 42 -5.01 15.87 0.36
N ALA A 43 -3.82 16.36 0.02
CA ALA A 43 -3.54 16.87 -1.32
C ALA A 43 -3.42 15.73 -2.34
N ILE A 44 -2.74 14.64 -1.96
CA ILE A 44 -2.52 13.47 -2.82
C ILE A 44 -3.83 12.73 -3.11
N LYS A 45 -4.73 12.61 -2.14
CA LYS A 45 -6.07 12.02 -2.33
C LYS A 45 -6.91 12.74 -3.39
N LYS A 46 -6.76 14.05 -3.52
CA LYS A 46 -7.50 14.83 -4.54
C LYS A 46 -7.04 14.56 -5.97
N GLN A 47 -5.84 14.00 -6.13
CA GLN A 47 -5.19 13.75 -7.42
C GLN A 47 -5.07 12.25 -7.74
N SER A 48 -5.73 11.40 -6.95
CA SER A 48 -5.59 9.95 -7.03
C SER A 48 -6.90 9.26 -6.76
N ASP A 49 -7.14 8.13 -7.42
CA ASP A 49 -8.29 7.27 -7.12
C ASP A 49 -8.07 6.52 -5.79
N TYR A 50 -6.82 6.15 -5.51
CA TYR A 50 -6.42 5.58 -4.23
C TYR A 50 -4.95 5.85 -3.92
N VAL A 51 -4.59 5.79 -2.65
CA VAL A 51 -3.25 6.11 -2.14
C VAL A 51 -2.72 4.97 -1.29
N PHE A 52 -1.45 4.62 -1.50
CA PHE A 52 -0.70 3.76 -0.59
C PHE A 52 0.04 4.63 0.43
N LEU A 53 -0.36 4.57 1.69
CA LEU A 53 0.36 5.20 2.79
C LEU A 53 1.47 4.27 3.25
N LYS A 54 2.72 4.66 2.97
CA LYS A 54 3.92 3.88 3.25
C LYS A 54 4.38 4.04 4.70
N ASN A 55 5.36 3.23 5.07
CA ASN A 55 6.10 3.34 6.34
C ASN A 55 5.24 3.13 7.59
N ILE A 56 4.26 2.23 7.50
CA ILE A 56 3.47 1.80 8.67
C ILE A 56 4.37 1.07 9.68
N HIS A 57 5.32 0.26 9.19
CA HIS A 57 6.37 -0.38 9.97
C HIS A 57 7.72 -0.23 9.28
N GLN A 58 8.80 -0.49 10.02
CA GLN A 58 10.14 -0.51 9.44
C GLN A 58 10.26 -1.56 8.34
N PRO A 59 10.91 -1.22 7.21
CA PRO A 59 11.29 -2.21 6.22
C PRO A 59 12.20 -3.27 6.87
N ARG A 60 11.93 -4.54 6.63
CA ARG A 60 12.80 -5.64 7.10
C ARG A 60 14.19 -5.64 6.43
N GLU A 61 14.26 -5.07 5.25
CA GLU A 61 15.52 -4.87 4.54
C GLU A 61 16.14 -3.55 5.01
N ASN A 62 17.42 -3.62 5.40
CA ASN A 62 18.25 -2.51 5.89
C ASN A 62 18.48 -1.43 4.80
N THR A 63 17.44 -0.85 4.31
CA THR A 63 17.51 0.35 3.49
C THR A 63 17.61 1.55 4.43
N ALA A 64 18.69 2.27 4.29
CA ALA A 64 19.12 3.48 5.00
C ALA A 64 18.14 4.03 6.06
N ALA A 65 18.59 4.08 7.29
CA ALA A 65 17.89 4.45 8.53
C ALA A 65 17.32 5.89 8.57
N THR A 66 16.81 6.41 7.48
CA THR A 66 16.35 7.81 7.36
C THR A 66 14.88 7.95 6.99
N GLU A 67 14.16 6.85 6.75
CA GLU A 67 12.74 6.95 6.45
C GLU A 67 11.94 7.12 7.75
N HIS A 68 11.10 8.14 7.80
CA HIS A 68 10.18 8.36 8.92
C HIS A 68 9.16 7.22 8.97
N ILE A 69 9.07 6.56 10.12
CA ILE A 69 8.05 5.56 10.43
C ILE A 69 6.86 6.29 11.04
N LEU A 70 5.67 6.04 10.51
CA LEU A 70 4.46 6.64 11.04
C LEU A 70 4.12 6.07 12.42
N SER A 71 4.06 6.94 13.41
CA SER A 71 3.67 6.56 14.77
C SER A 71 2.17 6.33 14.90
N ASP A 72 1.76 5.59 15.91
CA ASP A 72 0.35 5.38 16.25
C ASP A 72 -0.39 6.70 16.48
N ILE A 73 0.29 7.69 17.06
CA ILE A 73 -0.27 9.01 17.33
C ILE A 73 -0.58 9.72 16.01
N GLU A 74 0.33 9.69 15.05
CA GLU A 74 0.12 10.31 13.72
C GLU A 74 -1.03 9.64 12.95
N LEU A 75 -1.12 8.32 13.03
CA LEU A 75 -2.19 7.56 12.37
C LEU A 75 -3.57 7.84 13.01
N GLU A 76 -3.64 7.88 14.33
CA GLU A 76 -4.87 8.25 15.05
C GLU A 76 -5.29 9.69 14.78
N GLU A 77 -4.35 10.61 14.71
CA GLU A 77 -4.63 12.00 14.35
C GLU A 77 -5.14 12.10 12.91
N ALA A 78 -4.51 11.39 11.98
CA ALA A 78 -4.96 11.31 10.60
C ALA A 78 -6.38 10.73 10.48
N ARG A 79 -6.72 9.71 11.29
CA ARG A 79 -8.06 9.15 11.38
C ARG A 79 -9.06 10.18 11.86
N LYS A 80 -8.79 10.86 12.97
CA LYS A 80 -9.66 11.91 13.54
C LYS A 80 -9.92 13.05 12.55
N GLN A 81 -8.93 13.38 11.73
CA GLN A 81 -9.06 14.38 10.67
C GLN A 81 -9.78 13.86 9.40
N GLY A 82 -10.20 12.60 9.36
CA GLY A 82 -10.82 11.98 8.19
C GLY A 82 -9.90 11.83 6.99
N LEU A 83 -8.58 11.81 7.21
CA LEU A 83 -7.59 11.66 6.15
C LEU A 83 -7.47 10.21 5.68
N LEU A 84 -7.67 9.24 6.57
CA LEU A 84 -7.78 7.81 6.24
C LEU A 84 -9.17 7.51 5.65
N GLY A 85 -9.39 6.31 5.19
CA GLY A 85 -10.68 5.87 4.62
C GLY A 85 -10.50 4.90 3.46
N LYS A 86 -11.60 4.49 2.85
CA LYS A 86 -11.69 3.42 1.84
C LYS A 86 -10.75 3.53 0.63
N HIS A 87 -10.19 4.70 0.38
CA HIS A 87 -9.26 4.94 -0.73
C HIS A 87 -7.80 5.05 -0.28
N VAL A 88 -7.51 4.79 1.01
CA VAL A 88 -6.16 4.79 1.57
C VAL A 88 -5.82 3.39 2.03
N TYR A 89 -4.72 2.86 1.52
CA TYR A 89 -4.24 1.51 1.81
C TYR A 89 -2.95 1.58 2.62
N ALA A 90 -2.89 0.84 3.71
CA ALA A 90 -1.69 0.75 4.54
C ALA A 90 -0.62 -0.11 3.85
N MET A 91 0.62 0.36 3.83
CA MET A 91 1.75 -0.31 3.19
C MET A 91 3.02 -0.18 4.04
N GLY A 92 3.88 -1.20 4.01
CA GLY A 92 5.16 -1.23 4.70
C GLY A 92 5.18 -2.16 5.92
N GLY A 93 5.81 -3.30 5.78
CA GLY A 93 6.01 -4.30 6.84
C GLY A 93 4.72 -4.93 7.40
N ILE A 94 3.58 -4.79 6.73
CA ILE A 94 2.28 -5.26 7.19
C ILE A 94 2.27 -6.78 7.32
N THR A 95 1.79 -7.25 8.47
CA THR A 95 1.53 -8.67 8.77
C THR A 95 0.06 -8.90 9.05
N ILE A 96 -0.35 -10.17 9.11
CA ILE A 96 -1.74 -10.53 9.41
C ILE A 96 -2.21 -9.99 10.77
N ASP A 97 -1.30 -9.83 11.73
CA ASP A 97 -1.61 -9.37 13.08
C ASP A 97 -1.97 -7.87 13.13
N ASP A 98 -1.58 -7.11 12.10
CA ASP A 98 -1.89 -5.68 12.00
C ASP A 98 -3.32 -5.40 11.53
N PHE A 99 -4.00 -6.38 10.91
CA PHE A 99 -5.29 -6.16 10.26
C PHE A 99 -6.37 -5.56 11.17
N PRO A 100 -6.60 -6.06 12.40
CA PRO A 100 -7.61 -5.48 13.28
C PRO A 100 -7.34 -4.00 13.57
N ARG A 101 -6.08 -3.67 13.89
CA ARG A 101 -5.68 -2.29 14.17
C ARG A 101 -5.85 -1.37 12.97
N LEU A 102 -5.44 -1.81 11.77
CA LEU A 102 -5.55 -1.02 10.55
C LEU A 102 -7.02 -0.85 10.11
N HIS A 103 -7.86 -1.84 10.37
CA HIS A 103 -9.31 -1.72 10.21
C HIS A 103 -9.89 -0.67 11.14
N ASP A 104 -9.51 -0.69 12.44
CA ASP A 104 -9.98 0.28 13.44
C ASP A 104 -9.51 1.73 13.14
N LEU A 105 -8.40 1.87 12.40
CA LEU A 105 -7.90 3.14 11.89
C LEU A 105 -8.62 3.61 10.61
N ASP A 106 -9.64 2.90 10.14
CA ASP A 106 -10.42 3.23 8.93
C ASP A 106 -9.62 3.14 7.62
N PHE A 107 -8.54 2.35 7.55
CA PHE A 107 -7.91 2.06 6.28
C PHE A 107 -8.85 1.27 5.35
N GLY A 108 -8.83 1.60 4.07
CA GLY A 108 -9.62 0.89 3.05
C GLY A 108 -9.07 -0.48 2.68
N GLY A 109 -7.85 -0.79 3.11
CA GLY A 109 -7.20 -2.07 2.90
C GLY A 109 -5.72 -2.05 3.23
N VAL A 110 -5.05 -3.15 2.96
CA VAL A 110 -3.64 -3.37 3.28
C VAL A 110 -2.87 -3.91 2.08
N VAL A 111 -1.58 -3.60 2.01
CA VAL A 111 -0.64 -4.18 1.05
C VAL A 111 0.29 -5.13 1.78
N VAL A 112 0.09 -6.43 1.59
CA VAL A 112 0.92 -7.49 2.16
C VAL A 112 1.89 -7.99 1.09
N ARG A 113 3.17 -8.00 1.39
CA ARG A 113 4.23 -8.52 0.51
C ARG A 113 5.06 -9.59 1.21
N ASN A 114 5.94 -9.18 2.09
CA ASN A 114 6.92 -10.08 2.72
C ASN A 114 6.23 -11.12 3.61
N ASP A 115 5.23 -10.74 4.38
CA ASP A 115 4.50 -11.66 5.26
C ASP A 115 3.89 -12.84 4.50
N LEU A 116 3.45 -12.62 3.25
CA LEU A 116 2.98 -13.69 2.37
C LEU A 116 4.14 -14.50 1.77
N TRP A 117 5.15 -13.82 1.20
CA TRP A 117 6.20 -14.50 0.44
C TRP A 117 7.25 -15.16 1.33
N ASP A 118 7.49 -14.65 2.54
CA ASP A 118 8.38 -15.27 3.53
C ASP A 118 7.86 -16.63 4.02
N GLN A 119 6.56 -16.91 3.81
CA GLN A 119 5.96 -18.24 4.08
C GLN A 119 6.30 -19.29 3.03
N PHE A 120 6.96 -18.91 1.95
CA PHE A 120 7.16 -19.76 0.79
C PHE A 120 8.54 -19.58 0.15
N CYS A 121 9.27 -20.68 -0.03
CA CYS A 121 10.54 -20.67 -0.76
C CYS A 121 10.39 -21.34 -2.13
N ILE A 122 10.29 -20.53 -3.18
CA ILE A 122 10.10 -21.00 -4.56
C ILE A 122 11.22 -21.92 -5.06
N HIS A 123 12.42 -21.82 -4.46
CA HIS A 123 13.57 -22.63 -4.88
C HIS A 123 13.64 -24.00 -4.20
N SER A 124 12.96 -24.17 -3.08
CA SER A 124 13.00 -25.42 -2.29
C SER A 124 11.65 -26.12 -2.18
N GLU A 125 10.56 -25.41 -2.39
CA GLU A 125 9.21 -25.92 -2.20
C GLU A 125 8.50 -26.14 -3.53
N GLN A 126 8.11 -27.39 -3.80
CA GLN A 126 7.25 -27.74 -4.94
C GLN A 126 5.76 -27.76 -4.57
N ASN A 127 5.44 -27.61 -3.28
CA ASN A 127 4.08 -27.64 -2.77
C ASN A 127 3.57 -26.20 -2.50
N PHE A 128 2.66 -25.73 -3.31
CA PHE A 128 2.04 -24.40 -3.19
C PHE A 128 0.86 -24.33 -2.20
N ASN A 129 0.44 -25.46 -1.63
CA ASN A 129 -0.73 -25.50 -0.72
C ASN A 129 -0.55 -24.60 0.52
N PRO A 130 0.62 -24.53 1.18
CA PRO A 130 0.79 -23.66 2.35
C PRO A 130 0.53 -22.17 2.02
N ILE A 131 1.09 -21.64 0.93
CA ILE A 131 0.90 -20.24 0.54
C ILE A 131 -0.56 -19.97 0.12
N ILE A 132 -1.20 -20.91 -0.58
CA ILE A 132 -2.62 -20.80 -0.92
C ILE A 132 -3.49 -20.76 0.34
N LYS A 133 -3.21 -21.62 1.32
CA LYS A 133 -3.92 -21.66 2.60
C LYS A 133 -3.73 -20.34 3.37
N TYR A 134 -2.51 -19.82 3.41
CA TYR A 134 -2.20 -18.55 4.07
C TYR A 134 -2.91 -17.37 3.38
N PHE A 135 -2.88 -17.31 2.06
CA PHE A 135 -3.60 -16.30 1.29
C PHE A 135 -5.10 -16.34 1.53
N ARG A 136 -5.71 -17.54 1.62
CA ARG A 136 -7.12 -17.67 1.98
C ARG A 136 -7.41 -17.14 3.38
N LYS A 137 -6.51 -17.38 4.35
CA LYS A 137 -6.62 -16.83 5.71
C LYS A 137 -6.59 -15.29 5.69
N LEU A 138 -5.63 -14.70 4.95
CA LEU A 138 -5.57 -13.24 4.77
C LEU A 138 -6.90 -12.67 4.23
N ARG A 139 -7.46 -13.30 3.20
CA ARG A 139 -8.74 -12.88 2.60
C ARG A 139 -9.97 -13.01 3.52
N THR A 140 -9.90 -13.82 4.54
CA THR A 140 -11.03 -14.04 5.47
C THR A 140 -11.06 -12.94 6.55
N ILE A 141 -9.95 -12.28 6.78
CA ILE A 141 -9.77 -11.25 7.82
C ILE A 141 -9.95 -9.83 7.26
N CYS A 142 -9.83 -9.69 5.93
CA CYS A 142 -10.03 -8.41 5.24
C CYS A 142 -11.50 -8.01 5.16
#